data_74021b4cfa318017d459452b46171be6
#
_entry.id   74021b4cfa318017d459452b46171be6
#
_cell.length_a   1.000
_cell.length_b   1.000
_cell.length_c   1.000
_cell.angle_alpha   90.00
_cell.angle_beta   90.00
_cell.angle_gamma   90.00
#
_symmetry.space_group_name_H-M   'P 1'
#
loop_
_entity.id
_entity.type
_entity.pdbx_description
1 polymer ?
#
loop_
_entity_poly.entity_id
_entity_poly.type
_entity_poly.pdbx_seq_one_letter_code
_entity_poly.pdbx_strand_id
1 'polypeptide(L)'
;MDFLQYFLEGIEYITQDSILFYFQVFLLSITILWLVRRLTILRTGGSFFAPYHIVGDTLYIHAGLSCIGKRAIPFSEMRAVHVDPIHSPHGGRYYAIQILRKSGLHKFFTITNNEQGKVYLAELKEALRKHGVGVRYLSKEY
;
A
#
# COMPACT_ATOMS: atom_id res chain seq x y z
N MET A 1 34.91 26.01 -7.33
CA MET A 1 33.61 25.85 -8.00
C MET A 1 32.64 25.25 -6.99
N ASP A 2 31.56 25.98 -6.69
CA ASP A 2 30.65 25.58 -5.63
C ASP A 2 29.70 24.49 -6.11
N PHE A 3 29.33 23.55 -5.22
CA PHE A 3 28.36 22.47 -5.46
C PHE A 3 27.06 22.98 -6.14
N LEU A 4 26.64 24.19 -5.81
CA LEU A 4 25.49 24.86 -6.36
C LEU A 4 25.64 25.13 -7.86
N GLN A 5 26.83 25.45 -8.33
CA GLN A 5 27.11 25.75 -9.74
C GLN A 5 27.04 24.48 -10.59
N TYR A 6 27.65 23.39 -10.12
CA TYR A 6 27.51 22.07 -10.78
C TYR A 6 26.07 21.54 -10.81
N PHE A 7 25.30 21.80 -9.73
CA PHE A 7 23.91 21.43 -9.65
C PHE A 7 23.06 22.20 -10.67
N LEU A 8 23.30 23.51 -10.82
CA LEU A 8 22.59 24.35 -11.78
C LEU A 8 22.94 24.00 -13.23
N GLU A 9 24.21 23.75 -13.54
CA GLU A 9 24.66 23.28 -14.84
C GLU A 9 24.06 21.91 -15.18
N GLY A 10 23.97 21.02 -14.21
CA GLY A 10 23.29 19.71 -14.36
C GLY A 10 21.81 19.87 -14.69
N ILE A 11 21.10 20.78 -14.03
CA ILE A 11 19.69 21.08 -14.32
C ILE A 11 19.56 21.66 -15.73
N GLU A 12 20.42 22.60 -16.14
CA GLU A 12 20.39 23.21 -17.44
C GLU A 12 20.62 22.18 -18.55
N TYR A 13 21.58 21.28 -18.39
CA TYR A 13 21.84 20.18 -19.32
C TYR A 13 20.63 19.27 -19.50
N ILE A 14 19.95 18.93 -18.40
CA ILE A 14 18.79 18.04 -18.40
C ILE A 14 17.56 18.72 -19.02
N THR A 15 17.40 20.03 -18.81
CA THR A 15 16.28 20.78 -19.40
C THR A 15 16.44 21.02 -20.90
N GLN A 16 17.65 20.97 -21.45
CA GLN A 16 17.89 21.06 -22.90
C GLN A 16 17.47 19.80 -23.65
N ASP A 17 17.48 18.62 -23.00
CA ASP A 17 16.96 17.40 -23.59
C ASP A 17 15.46 17.23 -23.24
N SER A 18 14.60 17.49 -24.21
CA SER A 18 13.14 17.44 -24.03
C SER A 18 12.66 16.10 -23.46
N ILE A 19 13.28 14.98 -23.84
CA ILE A 19 12.87 13.64 -23.36
C ILE A 19 13.21 13.48 -21.89
N LEU A 20 14.42 13.85 -21.48
CA LEU A 20 14.87 13.80 -20.09
C LEU A 20 14.04 14.73 -19.20
N PHE A 21 13.71 15.91 -19.70
CA PHE A 21 12.85 16.85 -18.97
C PHE A 21 11.45 16.26 -18.72
N TYR A 22 10.79 15.71 -19.72
CA TYR A 22 9.46 15.09 -19.54
C TYR A 22 9.51 13.88 -18.60
N PHE A 23 10.57 13.08 -18.67
CA PHE A 23 10.77 11.95 -17.78
C PHE A 23 10.91 12.41 -16.32
N GLN A 24 11.65 13.48 -16.06
CA GLN A 24 11.79 14.04 -14.71
C GLN A 24 10.49 14.62 -14.18
N VAL A 25 9.76 15.37 -15.01
CA VAL A 25 8.44 15.91 -14.64
C VAL A 25 7.49 14.77 -14.30
N PHE A 26 7.53 13.69 -15.05
CA PHE A 26 6.74 12.48 -14.77
C PHE A 26 7.11 11.83 -13.43
N LEU A 27 8.40 11.62 -13.16
CA LEU A 27 8.88 11.06 -11.89
C LEU A 27 8.52 11.97 -10.71
N LEU A 28 8.71 13.28 -10.86
CA LEU A 28 8.35 14.25 -9.83
C LEU A 28 6.85 14.22 -9.53
N SER A 29 6.02 14.14 -10.57
CA SER A 29 4.57 14.05 -10.43
C SER A 29 4.14 12.80 -9.66
N ILE A 30 4.73 11.64 -9.98
CA ILE A 30 4.49 10.38 -9.23
C ILE A 30 4.91 10.53 -7.77
N THR A 31 6.07 11.12 -7.52
CA THR A 31 6.61 11.33 -6.17
C THR A 31 5.68 12.23 -5.35
N ILE A 32 5.22 13.34 -5.94
CA ILE A 32 4.27 14.26 -5.28
C ILE A 32 2.96 13.55 -4.98
N LEU A 33 2.39 12.82 -5.93
CA LEU A 33 1.15 12.06 -5.73
C LEU A 33 1.31 11.02 -4.61
N TRP A 34 2.44 10.32 -4.58
CA TRP A 34 2.76 9.37 -3.53
C TRP A 34 2.86 10.05 -2.16
N LEU A 35 3.55 11.19 -2.08
CA LEU A 35 3.73 11.95 -0.84
C LEU A 35 2.40 12.51 -0.31
N VAL A 36 1.60 13.14 -1.18
CA VAL A 36 0.26 13.64 -0.82
C VAL A 36 -0.60 12.52 -0.26
N ARG A 37 -0.54 11.34 -0.90
CA ARG A 37 -1.26 10.17 -0.41
C ARG A 37 -0.79 9.74 0.98
N ARG A 38 0.52 9.70 1.23
CA ARG A 38 1.09 9.32 2.53
C ARG A 38 0.71 10.32 3.62
N LEU A 39 0.70 11.61 3.30
CA LEU A 39 0.22 12.65 4.21
C LEU A 39 -1.28 12.48 4.54
N THR A 40 -2.09 12.11 3.57
CA THR A 40 -3.52 11.82 3.81
C THR A 40 -3.70 10.65 4.77
N ILE A 41 -2.89 9.58 4.64
CA ILE A 41 -2.89 8.44 5.55
C ILE A 41 -2.56 8.88 6.98
N LEU A 42 -1.52 9.71 7.17
CA LEU A 42 -1.17 10.25 8.49
C LEU A 42 -2.32 11.08 9.10
N ARG A 43 -3.00 11.90 8.29
CA ARG A 43 -4.15 12.69 8.75
C ARG A 43 -5.34 11.83 9.17
N THR A 44 -5.48 10.64 8.62
CA THR A 44 -6.56 9.70 8.98
C THR A 44 -6.17 8.74 10.12
N GLY A 45 -5.04 9.00 10.81
CA GLY A 45 -4.60 8.21 11.98
C GLY A 45 -3.77 6.99 11.64
N GLY A 46 -3.40 6.78 10.37
CA GLY A 46 -2.53 5.69 9.95
C GLY A 46 -1.05 6.00 10.11
N SER A 47 -0.20 4.97 10.21
CA SER A 47 1.25 5.10 10.15
C SER A 47 1.73 5.23 8.71
N PHE A 48 2.78 6.01 8.47
CA PHE A 48 3.31 6.30 7.13
C PHE A 48 3.65 5.04 6.31
N PHE A 49 4.22 4.03 6.95
CA PHE A 49 4.64 2.78 6.30
C PHE A 49 3.70 1.59 6.53
N ALA A 50 2.65 1.76 7.33
CA ALA A 50 1.72 0.67 7.57
C ALA A 50 1.02 0.22 6.27
N PRO A 51 0.78 -1.09 6.06
CA PRO A 51 0.07 -1.59 4.89
C PRO A 51 -1.41 -1.24 4.90
N TYR A 52 -1.98 -1.03 6.08
CA TYR A 52 -3.36 -0.62 6.31
C TYR A 52 -3.47 0.09 7.67
N HIS A 53 -4.63 0.69 7.95
CA HIS A 53 -5.04 1.05 9.30
C HIS A 53 -6.54 0.89 9.47
N ILE A 54 -7.00 0.84 10.71
CA ILE A 54 -8.41 0.65 11.07
C ILE A 54 -8.87 1.86 11.86
N VAL A 55 -9.99 2.47 11.45
CA VAL A 55 -10.65 3.54 12.18
C VAL A 55 -12.11 3.18 12.37
N GLY A 56 -12.51 2.98 13.63
CA GLY A 56 -13.84 2.46 13.94
C GLY A 56 -14.11 1.14 13.23
N ASP A 57 -15.16 1.09 12.42
CA ASP A 57 -15.60 -0.10 11.69
C ASP A 57 -15.10 -0.14 10.24
N THR A 58 -14.06 0.62 9.90
CA THR A 58 -13.58 0.76 8.53
C THR A 58 -12.09 0.44 8.42
N LEU A 59 -11.76 -0.45 7.48
CA LEU A 59 -10.40 -0.77 7.09
C LEU A 59 -9.95 0.14 5.94
N TYR A 60 -8.83 0.83 6.11
CA TYR A 60 -8.19 1.66 5.11
C TYR A 60 -6.93 0.98 4.57
N ILE A 61 -6.92 0.64 3.29
CA ILE A 61 -5.77 -0.02 2.64
C ILE A 61 -4.80 1.02 2.11
N HIS A 62 -3.53 0.88 2.43
CA HIS A 62 -2.45 1.79 1.99
C HIS A 62 -1.59 1.23 0.87
N ALA A 63 -1.59 -0.09 0.70
CA ALA A 63 -0.74 -0.76 -0.27
C ALA A 63 -1.13 -0.45 -1.72
N GLY A 64 -0.12 -0.33 -2.55
CA GLY A 64 -0.25 -0.14 -4.00
C GLY A 64 -0.25 1.31 -4.46
N LEU A 65 0.27 1.51 -5.66
CA LEU A 65 0.25 2.78 -6.40
C LEU A 65 -1.14 3.08 -7.00
N SER A 66 -2.03 2.08 -7.05
CA SER A 66 -3.33 2.26 -7.69
C SER A 66 -4.18 3.27 -6.93
N CYS A 67 -4.27 4.47 -7.49
CA CYS A 67 -5.20 5.52 -7.06
C CYS A 67 -6.65 5.16 -7.42
N ILE A 68 -6.88 4.03 -8.06
CA ILE A 68 -8.16 3.61 -8.62
C ILE A 68 -8.94 2.81 -7.57
N GLY A 69 -10.11 3.33 -7.21
CA GLY A 69 -11.11 2.65 -6.42
C GLY A 69 -11.13 2.96 -4.92
N LYS A 70 -12.25 2.60 -4.29
CA LYS A 70 -12.53 2.82 -2.87
C LYS A 70 -11.53 2.04 -2.01
N ARG A 71 -10.81 2.73 -1.15
CA ARG A 71 -9.80 2.13 -0.25
C ARG A 71 -10.30 1.93 1.17
N ALA A 72 -11.27 2.72 1.57
CA ALA A 72 -11.98 2.57 2.81
C ALA A 72 -13.05 1.49 2.62
N ILE A 73 -12.94 0.41 3.35
CA ILE A 73 -13.87 -0.73 3.28
C ILE A 73 -14.45 -0.95 4.67
N PRO A 74 -15.73 -0.63 4.88
CA PRO A 74 -16.42 -1.00 6.11
C PRO A 74 -16.42 -2.51 6.30
N PHE A 75 -16.22 -3.00 7.52
CA PHE A 75 -16.28 -4.44 7.81
C PHE A 75 -17.65 -5.04 7.44
N SER A 76 -18.72 -4.26 7.53
CA SER A 76 -20.07 -4.67 7.12
C SER A 76 -20.18 -5.00 5.62
N GLU A 77 -19.34 -4.42 4.76
CA GLU A 77 -19.29 -4.71 3.32
C GLU A 77 -18.43 -5.94 3.00
N MET A 78 -17.68 -6.48 3.96
CA MET A 78 -16.84 -7.65 3.76
C MET A 78 -17.66 -8.93 3.88
N ARG A 79 -17.41 -9.89 2.99
CA ARG A 79 -17.95 -11.24 3.03
C ARG A 79 -16.98 -12.20 3.71
N ALA A 80 -15.72 -12.13 3.31
CA ALA A 80 -14.64 -12.95 3.84
C ALA A 80 -13.30 -12.32 3.49
N VAL A 81 -12.24 -12.72 4.18
CA VAL A 81 -10.87 -12.37 3.86
C VAL A 81 -10.06 -13.64 3.65
N HIS A 82 -9.38 -13.72 2.52
CA HIS A 82 -8.46 -14.81 2.23
C HIS A 82 -7.03 -14.34 2.49
N VAL A 83 -6.26 -15.18 3.12
CA VAL A 83 -4.84 -14.98 3.40
C VAL A 83 -4.06 -16.09 2.73
N ASP A 84 -3.12 -15.72 1.86
CA ASP A 84 -2.28 -16.65 1.13
C ASP A 84 -0.79 -16.29 1.33
N PRO A 85 0.04 -17.18 1.89
CA PRO A 85 1.48 -16.96 1.96
C PRO A 85 2.08 -17.09 0.56
N ILE A 86 2.68 -16.00 0.06
CA ILE A 86 3.35 -15.97 -1.24
C ILE A 86 4.86 -15.89 -1.06
N HIS A 87 5.58 -16.61 -1.92
CA HIS A 87 7.02 -16.49 -2.05
C HIS A 87 7.34 -15.72 -3.33
N SER A 88 8.08 -14.62 -3.20
CA SER A 88 8.59 -13.91 -4.36
C SER A 88 9.78 -14.67 -4.96
N PRO A 89 9.92 -14.71 -6.29
CA PRO A 89 11.10 -15.27 -6.97
C PRO A 89 12.42 -14.62 -6.51
N HIS A 90 12.36 -13.40 -5.98
CA HIS A 90 13.51 -12.65 -5.46
C HIS A 90 13.76 -12.87 -3.95
N GLY A 91 13.20 -13.93 -3.36
CA GLY A 91 13.47 -14.35 -1.97
C GLY A 91 12.62 -13.63 -0.90
N GLY A 92 11.72 -12.71 -1.26
CA GLY A 92 10.79 -12.10 -0.31
C GLY A 92 9.62 -13.01 0.05
N ARG A 93 9.24 -13.04 1.31
CA ARG A 93 8.02 -13.72 1.78
C ARG A 93 6.96 -12.68 2.12
N TYR A 94 5.73 -12.90 1.65
CA TYR A 94 4.61 -11.97 1.84
C TYR A 94 3.34 -12.75 2.16
N TYR A 95 2.41 -12.09 2.83
CA TYR A 95 1.01 -12.53 2.92
C TYR A 95 0.19 -11.74 1.92
N ALA A 96 -0.44 -12.41 0.97
CA ALA A 96 -1.45 -11.83 0.10
C ALA A 96 -2.79 -11.80 0.83
N ILE A 97 -3.35 -10.63 0.98
CA ILE A 97 -4.64 -10.43 1.61
C ILE A 97 -5.65 -10.06 0.55
N GLN A 98 -6.63 -10.93 0.35
CA GLN A 98 -7.73 -10.70 -0.57
C GLN A 98 -9.02 -10.48 0.22
N ILE A 99 -9.61 -9.31 0.07
CA ILE A 99 -10.88 -8.94 0.71
C ILE A 99 -12.00 -9.21 -0.29
N LEU A 100 -12.81 -10.20 0.02
CA LEU A 100 -14.03 -10.49 -0.72
C LEU A 100 -15.14 -9.59 -0.21
N ARG A 101 -15.66 -8.72 -1.07
CA ARG A 101 -16.75 -7.82 -0.75
C ARG A 101 -18.08 -8.43 -1.11
N LYS A 102 -19.14 -8.04 -0.38
CA LYS A 102 -20.53 -8.41 -0.68
C LYS A 102 -21.01 -7.85 -2.02
N SER A 103 -20.48 -6.66 -2.39
CA SER A 103 -20.75 -5.99 -3.66
C SER A 103 -19.51 -5.27 -4.18
N GLY A 104 -19.37 -5.18 -5.50
CA GLY A 104 -18.26 -4.52 -6.19
C GLY A 104 -16.99 -5.35 -6.26
N LEU A 105 -15.91 -4.72 -6.72
CA LEU A 105 -14.62 -5.38 -6.94
C LEU A 105 -13.96 -5.79 -5.63
N HIS A 106 -13.41 -7.00 -5.61
CA HIS A 106 -12.56 -7.47 -4.51
C HIS A 106 -11.31 -6.60 -4.40
N LYS A 107 -10.78 -6.49 -3.19
CA LYS A 107 -9.56 -5.71 -2.93
C LYS A 107 -8.44 -6.64 -2.54
N PHE A 108 -7.24 -6.26 -2.93
CA PHE A 108 -6.03 -7.02 -2.71
C PHE A 108 -4.93 -6.11 -2.18
N PHE A 109 -4.17 -6.58 -1.20
CA PHE A 109 -2.94 -5.95 -0.74
C PHE A 109 -2.00 -7.00 -0.13
N THR A 110 -0.75 -6.63 0.09
CA THR A 110 0.27 -7.52 0.64
C THR A 110 0.79 -6.99 1.97
N ILE A 111 1.14 -7.91 2.86
CA ILE A 111 1.85 -7.65 4.11
C ILE A 111 3.16 -8.44 4.04
N THR A 112 4.28 -7.80 4.32
CA THR A 112 5.59 -8.49 4.38
C THR A 112 5.58 -9.53 5.49
N ASN A 113 6.09 -10.74 5.23
CA ASN A 113 6.22 -11.79 6.23
C ASN A 113 7.52 -11.60 7.05
N ASN A 114 7.54 -10.55 7.86
CA ASN A 114 8.55 -10.27 8.87
C ASN A 114 7.85 -10.13 10.23
N GLU A 115 8.60 -9.92 11.29
CA GLU A 115 8.03 -9.81 12.65
C GLU A 115 6.94 -8.73 12.74
N GLN A 116 7.18 -7.56 12.15
CA GLN A 116 6.20 -6.47 12.13
C GLN A 116 4.97 -6.80 11.27
N GLY A 117 5.16 -7.50 10.15
CA GLY A 117 4.06 -7.96 9.30
C GLY A 117 3.19 -9.02 9.98
N LYS A 118 3.78 -9.89 10.80
CA LYS A 118 3.02 -10.83 11.65
C LYS A 118 2.13 -10.10 12.65
N VAL A 119 2.63 -9.01 13.25
CA VAL A 119 1.84 -8.16 14.16
C VAL A 119 0.66 -7.55 13.40
N TYR A 120 0.89 -6.93 12.24
CA TYR A 120 -0.19 -6.40 11.42
C TYR A 120 -1.21 -7.47 11.02
N LEU A 121 -0.75 -8.67 10.65
CA LEU A 121 -1.65 -9.76 10.31
C LEU A 121 -2.49 -10.21 11.51
N ALA A 122 -1.91 -10.27 12.70
CA ALA A 122 -2.60 -10.61 13.94
C ALA A 122 -3.66 -9.56 14.31
N GLU A 123 -3.32 -8.27 14.23
CA GLU A 123 -4.26 -7.17 14.47
C GLU A 123 -5.44 -7.20 13.47
N LEU A 124 -5.15 -7.44 12.19
CA LEU A 124 -6.18 -7.55 11.16
C LEU A 124 -7.14 -8.72 11.45
N LYS A 125 -6.61 -9.89 11.81
CA LYS A 125 -7.42 -11.06 12.16
C LYS A 125 -8.32 -10.81 13.37
N GLU A 126 -7.78 -10.17 14.40
CA GLU A 126 -8.54 -9.82 15.60
C GLU A 126 -9.69 -8.87 15.29
N ALA A 127 -9.41 -7.81 14.48
CA ALA A 127 -10.43 -6.88 14.03
C ALA A 127 -11.52 -7.58 13.20
N LEU A 128 -11.14 -8.45 12.26
CA LEU A 128 -12.07 -9.21 11.44
C LEU A 128 -12.95 -10.13 12.29
N ARG A 129 -12.35 -10.83 13.28
CA ARG A 129 -13.07 -11.68 14.22
C ARG A 129 -14.08 -10.90 15.04
N LYS A 130 -13.70 -9.72 15.54
CA LYS A 130 -14.57 -8.82 16.31
C LYS A 130 -15.81 -8.39 15.51
N HIS A 131 -15.67 -8.23 14.20
CA HIS A 131 -16.77 -7.85 13.30
C HIS A 131 -17.46 -9.03 12.62
N GLY A 132 -17.15 -10.27 13.01
CA GLY A 132 -17.80 -11.47 12.45
C GLY A 132 -17.41 -11.79 11.01
N VAL A 133 -16.30 -11.25 10.51
CA VAL A 133 -15.80 -11.52 9.16
C VAL A 133 -14.92 -12.76 9.16
N GLY A 134 -15.28 -13.75 8.35
CA GLY A 134 -14.54 -15.01 8.24
C GLY A 134 -13.17 -14.82 7.58
N VAL A 135 -12.13 -15.42 8.18
CA VAL A 135 -10.78 -15.47 7.60
C VAL A 135 -10.50 -16.89 7.13
N ARG A 136 -10.04 -17.05 5.88
CA ARG A 136 -9.67 -18.35 5.29
C ARG A 136 -8.23 -18.31 4.80
N TYR A 137 -7.49 -19.38 5.08
CA TYR A 137 -6.16 -19.61 4.51
C TYR A 137 -6.32 -20.44 3.25
N LEU A 138 -5.76 -19.97 2.11
CA LEU A 138 -5.86 -20.67 0.82
C LEU A 138 -4.81 -21.76 0.68
N SER A 139 -3.65 -21.60 1.33
CA SER A 139 -2.63 -22.65 1.41
C SER A 139 -2.35 -23.03 2.86
N LYS A 140 -2.05 -24.30 3.11
CA LYS A 140 -1.51 -24.74 4.41
C LYS A 140 -0.09 -24.14 4.54
N GLU A 141 0.18 -23.45 5.64
CA GLU A 141 1.55 -23.12 6.01
C GLU A 141 2.35 -24.44 6.08
N TYR A 142 3.34 -24.59 5.17
CA TYR A 142 4.37 -25.60 5.26
C TYR A 142 5.54 -25.04 6.07
#